data_04c7de4b82284af523a801915257e305
#
_entry.id   04c7de4b82284af523a801915257e305
#
_cell.length_a   1.000
_cell.length_b   1.000
_cell.length_c   1.000
_cell.angle_alpha   90.00
_cell.angle_beta   90.00
_cell.angle_gamma   90.00
#
_symmetry.space_group_name_H-M   'P 1'
#
loop_
_entity.id
_entity.type
_entity.pdbx_description
1 polymer ?
#
loop_
_entity_poly.entity_id
_entity_poly.type
_entity_poly.pdbx_seq_one_letter_code
_entity_poly.pdbx_strand_id
1 'polypeptide(L)'
;MTESIILKKSKSFALRIIKLYKYLTEEKKEFVLSKQLLRSGTSIGANAKEGAYGQSKADLCARLFVAQKECAETEYWLELLYESNYINQPEFDSIYKDCQELMRLIVASTKTLQGKN
;
A
#
# COMPACT_ATOMS: atom_id res chain seq x y z
N MET A 1 19.13 -3.78 -0.14
CA MET A 1 18.57 -3.53 1.20
C MET A 1 17.06 -3.58 1.12
N THR A 2 16.46 -4.34 2.01
CA THR A 2 15.02 -4.55 2.02
C THR A 2 14.25 -3.24 2.13
N GLU A 3 14.72 -2.31 2.99
CA GLU A 3 14.08 -1.01 3.17
C GLU A 3 14.10 -0.18 1.89
N SER A 4 15.21 -0.22 1.13
CA SER A 4 15.29 0.46 -0.16
C SER A 4 14.31 -0.10 -1.17
N ILE A 5 14.13 -1.43 -1.17
CA ILE A 5 13.18 -2.09 -2.07
C ILE A 5 11.75 -1.69 -1.69
N ILE A 6 11.45 -1.71 -0.39
CA ILE A 6 10.12 -1.31 0.11
C ILE A 6 9.84 0.14 -0.25
N LEU A 7 10.80 1.06 -0.05
CA LEU A 7 10.61 2.46 -0.38
C LEU A 7 10.34 2.66 -1.88
N LYS A 8 11.11 1.97 -2.72
CA LYS A 8 10.95 2.06 -4.16
C LYS A 8 9.59 1.54 -4.63
N LYS A 9 9.25 0.34 -4.18
CA LYS A 9 8.01 -0.32 -4.62
C LYS A 9 6.77 0.37 -4.05
N SER A 10 6.84 0.84 -2.82
CA SER A 10 5.71 1.55 -2.21
C SER A 10 5.47 2.89 -2.88
N LYS A 11 6.52 3.57 -3.33
CA LYS A 11 6.38 4.81 -4.11
C LYS A 11 5.76 4.53 -5.47
N SER A 12 6.24 3.51 -6.17
CA SER A 12 5.65 3.11 -7.46
C SER A 12 4.18 2.75 -7.29
N PHE A 13 3.86 2.02 -6.23
CA PHE A 13 2.48 1.65 -5.93
C PHE A 13 1.63 2.88 -5.65
N ALA A 14 2.14 3.82 -4.86
CA ALA A 14 1.42 5.07 -4.56
C ALA A 14 1.09 5.85 -5.85
N LEU A 15 2.01 5.88 -6.80
CA LEU A 15 1.77 6.53 -8.09
C LEU A 15 0.67 5.83 -8.88
N ARG A 16 0.62 4.49 -8.83
CA ARG A 16 -0.49 3.74 -9.45
C ARG A 16 -1.82 4.07 -8.77
N ILE A 17 -1.83 4.16 -7.44
CA ILE A 17 -3.03 4.50 -6.68
C ILE A 17 -3.53 5.90 -7.05
N ILE A 18 -2.62 6.87 -7.19
CA ILE A 18 -2.98 8.23 -7.60
C ILE A 18 -3.62 8.22 -8.99
N LYS A 19 -3.05 7.45 -9.91
CA LYS A 19 -3.59 7.33 -11.27
C LYS A 19 -4.99 6.71 -11.24
N LEU A 20 -5.18 5.66 -10.45
CA LEU A 20 -6.49 5.03 -10.28
C LEU A 20 -7.49 5.99 -9.64
N TYR A 21 -7.06 6.75 -8.63
CA TYR A 21 -7.88 7.77 -7.99
C TYR A 21 -8.40 8.78 -9.01
N LYS A 22 -7.52 9.28 -9.89
CA LYS A 22 -7.91 10.22 -10.94
C LYS A 22 -8.96 9.62 -11.87
N TYR A 23 -8.75 8.38 -12.29
CA TYR A 23 -9.71 7.67 -13.13
C TYR A 23 -11.06 7.54 -12.44
N LEU A 24 -11.05 7.11 -11.17
CA LEU A 24 -12.29 6.91 -10.41
C LEU A 24 -13.08 8.20 -10.23
N THR A 25 -12.40 9.30 -9.96
CA THR A 25 -13.08 10.58 -9.74
C THR A 25 -13.48 11.25 -11.04
N GLU A 26 -12.61 11.23 -12.06
CA GLU A 26 -12.85 11.95 -13.32
C GLU A 26 -13.78 11.18 -14.25
N GLU A 27 -13.58 9.86 -14.39
CA GLU A 27 -14.35 9.06 -15.33
C GLU A 27 -15.56 8.38 -14.68
N LYS A 28 -15.38 7.84 -13.49
CA LYS A 28 -16.43 7.07 -12.80
C LYS A 28 -17.27 7.92 -11.82
N LYS A 29 -16.82 9.13 -11.53
CA LYS A 29 -17.51 10.02 -10.57
C LYS A 29 -17.70 9.36 -9.21
N GLU A 30 -16.76 8.53 -8.82
CA GLU A 30 -16.75 7.88 -7.52
C GLU A 30 -15.85 8.68 -6.58
N PHE A 31 -16.40 9.24 -5.50
CA PHE A 31 -15.69 10.21 -4.66
C PHE A 31 -15.50 9.76 -3.21
N VAL A 32 -16.06 8.62 -2.84
CA VAL A 32 -16.05 8.14 -1.45
C VAL A 32 -15.00 7.05 -1.25
N LEU A 33 -15.14 5.94 -1.97
CA LEU A 33 -14.20 4.83 -1.88
C LEU A 33 -12.83 5.21 -2.43
N SER A 34 -12.82 6.00 -3.50
CA SER A 34 -11.58 6.47 -4.11
C SER A 34 -10.73 7.27 -3.13
N LYS A 35 -11.38 8.09 -2.30
CA LYS A 35 -10.67 8.90 -1.30
C LYS A 35 -10.02 8.02 -0.24
N GLN A 36 -10.73 6.99 0.22
CA GLN A 36 -10.19 6.03 1.18
C GLN A 36 -9.03 5.25 0.58
N LEU A 37 -9.17 4.84 -0.67
CA LEU A 37 -8.11 4.14 -1.39
C LEU A 37 -6.86 5.02 -1.52
N LEU A 38 -7.02 6.28 -1.89
CA LEU A 38 -5.92 7.23 -2.02
C LEU A 38 -5.18 7.36 -0.69
N ARG A 39 -5.91 7.56 0.41
CA ARG A 39 -5.33 7.70 1.73
C ARG A 39 -4.52 6.46 2.13
N SER A 40 -5.15 5.28 2.09
CA SER A 40 -4.48 4.06 2.55
C SER A 40 -3.35 3.66 1.60
N GLY A 41 -3.57 3.75 0.29
CA GLY A 41 -2.57 3.32 -0.68
C GLY A 41 -1.30 4.17 -0.68
N THR A 42 -1.42 5.47 -0.37
CA THR A 42 -0.24 6.35 -0.27
C THR A 42 0.39 6.28 1.11
N SER A 43 -0.36 5.88 2.13
CA SER A 43 0.14 5.77 3.51
C SER A 43 1.15 4.64 3.69
N ILE A 44 1.10 3.61 2.84
CA ILE A 44 2.05 2.50 2.90
C ILE A 44 3.48 3.04 2.78
N GLY A 45 3.75 3.77 1.70
CA GLY A 45 5.07 4.33 1.44
C GLY A 45 5.43 5.44 2.42
N ALA A 46 4.45 6.26 2.82
CA ALA A 46 4.69 7.33 3.76
C ALA A 46 5.19 6.79 5.10
N ASN A 47 4.57 5.71 5.61
CA ASN A 47 5.01 5.09 6.86
C ASN A 47 6.36 4.39 6.71
N ALA A 48 6.59 3.73 5.59
CA ALA A 48 7.89 3.09 5.34
C ALA A 48 9.00 4.13 5.31
N LYS A 49 8.76 5.27 4.68
CA LYS A 49 9.74 6.36 4.62
C LYS A 49 10.02 6.96 5.99
N GLU A 50 8.97 7.21 6.78
CA GLU A 50 9.14 7.70 8.14
C GLU A 50 9.97 6.73 8.98
N GLY A 51 9.70 5.43 8.83
CA GLY A 51 10.46 4.39 9.53
C GLY A 51 11.93 4.36 9.14
N ALA A 52 12.23 4.56 7.85
CA ALA A 52 13.60 4.58 7.35
C ALA A 52 14.41 5.74 7.92
N TYR A 53 13.75 6.84 8.29
CA TYR A 53 14.39 7.99 8.92
C TYR A 53 14.18 8.03 10.43
N GLY A 54 13.71 6.93 11.01
CA GLY A 54 13.52 6.80 12.45
C GLY A 54 14.83 6.66 13.19
N GLN A 55 14.76 6.78 14.52
CA GLN A 55 15.96 6.80 15.36
C GLN A 55 16.48 5.41 15.73
N SER A 56 15.68 4.36 15.50
CA SER A 56 16.03 3.01 15.95
C SER A 56 15.36 1.95 15.11
N LYS A 57 15.80 0.69 15.27
CA LYS A 57 15.13 -0.46 14.67
C LYS A 57 13.70 -0.58 15.17
N ALA A 58 13.46 -0.21 16.43
CA ALA A 58 12.11 -0.27 17.00
C ALA A 58 11.19 0.73 16.30
N ASP A 59 11.68 1.94 16.00
CA ASP A 59 10.92 2.94 15.26
C ASP A 59 10.58 2.42 13.85
N LEU A 60 11.58 1.87 13.16
CA LEU A 60 11.37 1.31 11.83
C LEU A 60 10.33 0.19 11.88
N CYS A 61 10.47 -0.72 12.83
CA CYS A 61 9.56 -1.86 12.96
C CYS A 61 8.12 -1.38 13.23
N ALA A 62 7.95 -0.40 14.13
CA ALA A 62 6.64 0.17 14.46
C ALA A 62 5.98 0.78 13.22
N ARG A 63 6.74 1.53 12.41
CA ARG A 63 6.22 2.17 11.21
C ARG A 63 5.89 1.13 10.13
N LEU A 64 6.68 0.08 10.01
CA LEU A 64 6.37 -0.99 9.05
C LEU A 64 5.12 -1.76 9.45
N PHE A 65 4.84 -1.92 10.75
CA PHE A 65 3.58 -2.51 11.18
C PHE A 65 2.38 -1.65 10.78
N VAL A 66 2.52 -0.31 10.87
CA VAL A 66 1.46 0.58 10.38
C VAL A 66 1.30 0.44 8.87
N ALA A 67 2.41 0.40 8.12
CA ALA A 67 2.37 0.19 6.67
C ALA A 67 1.67 -1.12 6.32
N GLN A 68 1.89 -2.18 7.10
CA GLN A 68 1.25 -3.47 6.91
C GLN A 68 -0.28 -3.36 7.06
N LYS A 69 -0.75 -2.63 8.07
CA LYS A 69 -2.18 -2.39 8.25
C LYS A 69 -2.77 -1.60 7.09
N GLU A 70 -2.00 -0.63 6.57
CA GLU A 70 -2.45 0.16 5.43
C GLU A 70 -2.53 -0.70 4.16
N CYS A 71 -1.64 -1.68 3.99
CA CYS A 71 -1.76 -2.65 2.90
C CYS A 71 -3.07 -3.41 2.99
N ALA A 72 -3.40 -3.90 4.18
CA ALA A 72 -4.64 -4.66 4.40
C ALA A 72 -5.86 -3.80 4.09
N GLU A 73 -5.85 -2.55 4.53
CA GLU A 73 -6.95 -1.64 4.25
C GLU A 73 -7.07 -1.34 2.75
N THR A 74 -5.93 -1.17 2.07
CA THR A 74 -5.90 -0.92 0.63
C THR A 74 -6.48 -2.11 -0.14
N GLU A 75 -6.14 -3.33 0.26
CA GLU A 75 -6.73 -4.54 -0.33
C GLU A 75 -8.25 -4.52 -0.21
N TYR A 76 -8.75 -4.12 0.93
CA TYR A 76 -10.19 -4.05 1.18
C TYR A 76 -10.87 -3.06 0.22
N TRP A 77 -10.32 -1.84 0.09
CA TRP A 77 -10.92 -0.86 -0.82
C TRP A 77 -10.86 -1.32 -2.28
N LEU A 78 -9.76 -1.97 -2.68
CA LEU A 78 -9.64 -2.52 -4.04
C LEU A 78 -10.70 -3.60 -4.29
N GLU A 79 -10.92 -4.48 -3.30
CA GLU A 79 -11.94 -5.52 -3.41
C GLU A 79 -13.33 -4.92 -3.58
N LEU A 80 -13.65 -3.90 -2.79
CA LEU A 80 -14.95 -3.23 -2.90
C LEU A 80 -15.13 -2.57 -4.26
N LEU A 81 -14.10 -1.90 -4.76
CA LEU A 81 -14.16 -1.22 -6.06
C LEU A 81 -14.34 -2.22 -7.19
N TYR A 82 -13.69 -3.38 -7.10
CA TYR A 82 -13.83 -4.42 -8.09
C TYR A 82 -15.22 -5.07 -8.02
N GLU A 83 -15.65 -5.46 -6.84
CA GLU A 83 -16.92 -6.17 -6.66
C GLU A 83 -18.14 -5.27 -6.92
N SER A 84 -17.97 -3.95 -6.82
CA SER A 84 -19.01 -2.99 -7.16
C SER A 84 -18.88 -2.46 -8.60
N ASN A 85 -18.01 -3.06 -9.41
CA ASN A 85 -17.88 -2.82 -10.85
C ASN A 85 -17.28 -1.45 -11.24
N TYR A 86 -16.48 -0.83 -10.36
CA TYR A 86 -15.77 0.39 -10.71
C TYR A 86 -14.47 0.14 -11.45
N ILE A 87 -13.86 -1.03 -11.24
CA ILE A 87 -12.66 -1.44 -11.98
C ILE A 87 -12.89 -2.86 -12.51
N ASN A 88 -12.28 -3.16 -13.66
CA ASN A 88 -12.43 -4.49 -14.26
C ASN A 88 -11.41 -5.48 -13.66
N GLN A 89 -11.59 -6.78 -13.99
CA GLN A 89 -10.75 -7.82 -13.40
C GLN A 89 -9.28 -7.69 -13.75
N PRO A 90 -8.86 -7.42 -15.00
CA PRO A 90 -7.43 -7.26 -15.29
C PRO A 90 -6.78 -6.13 -14.49
N GLU A 91 -7.47 -5.00 -14.35
CA GLU A 91 -6.97 -3.88 -13.57
C GLU A 91 -6.86 -4.24 -12.09
N PHE A 92 -7.90 -4.88 -11.57
CA PHE A 92 -7.92 -5.32 -10.18
C PHE A 92 -6.78 -6.31 -9.91
N ASP A 93 -6.66 -7.34 -10.74
CA ASP A 93 -5.63 -8.38 -10.55
C ASP A 93 -4.23 -7.76 -10.54
N SER A 94 -3.98 -6.82 -11.45
CA SER A 94 -2.66 -6.19 -11.57
C SER A 94 -2.29 -5.37 -10.34
N ILE A 95 -3.17 -4.47 -9.90
CA ILE A 95 -2.86 -3.58 -8.78
C ILE A 95 -2.93 -4.33 -7.44
N TYR A 96 -3.84 -5.30 -7.32
CA TYR A 96 -3.96 -6.12 -6.12
C TYR A 96 -2.70 -6.96 -5.88
N LYS A 97 -2.15 -7.51 -6.96
CA LYS A 97 -0.90 -8.27 -6.92
C LYS A 97 0.24 -7.40 -6.38
N ASP A 98 0.33 -6.15 -6.83
CA ASP A 98 1.35 -5.22 -6.35
C ASP A 98 1.19 -4.96 -4.85
N CYS A 99 -0.04 -4.80 -4.39
CA CYS A 99 -0.33 -4.58 -2.98
C CYS A 99 0.10 -5.80 -2.14
N GLN A 100 -0.23 -7.00 -2.63
CA GLN A 100 0.16 -8.23 -1.96
C GLN A 100 1.67 -8.41 -1.90
N GLU A 101 2.38 -8.01 -2.94
CA GLU A 101 3.85 -8.06 -2.94
C GLU A 101 4.42 -7.15 -1.86
N LEU A 102 3.89 -5.92 -1.75
CA LEU A 102 4.30 -5.01 -0.68
C LEU A 102 4.04 -5.61 0.69
N MET A 103 2.87 -6.20 0.87
CA MET A 103 2.53 -6.85 2.14
C MET A 103 3.57 -7.91 2.50
N ARG A 104 3.94 -8.77 1.55
CA ARG A 104 4.93 -9.83 1.81
C ARG A 104 6.29 -9.26 2.18
N LEU A 105 6.74 -8.23 1.46
CA LEU A 105 8.04 -7.59 1.74
C LEU A 105 8.05 -6.94 3.12
N ILE A 106 6.98 -6.25 3.48
CA ILE A 106 6.86 -5.57 4.76
C ILE A 106 6.82 -6.59 5.91
N VAL A 107 6.02 -7.65 5.77
CA VAL A 107 5.93 -8.71 6.77
C VAL A 107 7.29 -9.38 6.98
N ALA A 108 7.99 -9.69 5.88
CA ALA A 108 9.33 -10.29 5.98
C ALA A 108 10.31 -9.36 6.71
N SER A 109 10.23 -8.06 6.44
CA SER A 109 11.11 -7.08 7.07
C SER A 109 10.82 -6.94 8.57
N THR A 110 9.55 -6.91 8.97
CA THR A 110 9.21 -6.83 10.40
C THR A 110 9.67 -8.08 11.15
N LYS A 111 9.53 -9.26 10.53
CA LYS A 111 10.02 -10.50 11.14
C LYS A 111 11.52 -10.47 11.35
N THR A 112 12.27 -10.02 10.34
CA THR A 112 13.72 -9.88 10.44
C THR A 112 14.10 -8.92 11.57
N LEU A 113 13.44 -7.76 11.63
CA LEU A 113 13.72 -6.75 12.66
C LEU A 113 13.42 -7.25 14.06
N GLN A 114 12.46 -8.19 14.20
CA GLN A 114 12.11 -8.79 15.49
C GLN A 114 12.95 -10.03 15.80
N GLY A 115 13.83 -10.45 14.90
CA GLY A 115 14.61 -11.67 15.08
C GLY A 115 13.80 -12.96 14.96
N LYS A 116 12.70 -12.92 14.19
CA LYS A 116 11.78 -14.07 14.06
C LYS A 116 11.91 -14.81 12.73
N ASN A 117 13.05 -14.77 12.13
CA ASN A 117 13.24 -15.47 10.84
C ASN A 117 13.17 -16.96 11.02
#